data_c375fbfdca5ee34905b4837b1e4d3bec
#
_entry.id   c375fbfdca5ee34905b4837b1e4d3bec
#
_cell.length_a   1.000
_cell.length_b   1.000
_cell.length_c   1.000
_cell.angle_alpha   90.00
_cell.angle_beta   90.00
_cell.angle_gamma   90.00
#
_symmetry.space_group_name_H-M   'P 1'
#
loop_
_entity.id
_entity.type
_entity.pdbx_description
1 polymer ?
#
loop_
_entity_poly.entity_id
_entity_poly.type
_entity_poly.pdbx_seq_one_letter_code
_entity_poly.pdbx_strand_id
1 'polypeptide(L)'
;MANETFDFKAWILKHSNDEYRMTLENDQLIMLRTDYGEASIQFTEIEENTIVEFKITFDKDHSVKFYLHFELNDENHAKQLYDEMVETLIGLKDQKTLKVLLSCSAGLTTSMFAENLNSVAEMLGLDYHFDAVSYLSLYEEVQNYDIVFIAPQIVYMYNRLKESLPDKLVLQIPTSLFASYDALGAIQFIQQEFKNIEKQQEEKAAECCVCCTQYEKRILSIAIMINGEQTRISYRLYDKCEIIDSHVIMKPSMNIYDLYDIIDTVLLKHSYIDVIGIATPGIVEDDKVFKEPNDGKIIDMKNDFEEKYNIQIFVYNNADAAAVGFVLEHPEYQNVIYHSQPFGFGVGGQGIVANGKVIRGKNGVAGEVKYFLRRMQLSDDVHKLAWTQQGTLELITKSLLPSLTVIGPEAVALYAPMTPDMNEVKNKLKSFISEEFLPEFYYIKEPISYMLSGITELCVDYLEKE
;
A
#
# COMPACT_ATOMS: atom_id res chain seq x y z
N MET A 1 -3.22 46.93 9.63
CA MET A 1 -2.73 46.02 10.67
C MET A 1 -1.97 44.97 9.90
N ALA A 2 -0.66 44.86 10.10
CA ALA A 2 0.10 43.80 9.48
C ALA A 2 -0.45 42.47 10.01
N ASN A 3 -0.87 41.58 9.14
CA ASN A 3 -1.12 40.18 9.50
C ASN A 3 0.20 39.70 10.10
N GLU A 4 0.24 39.38 11.39
CA GLU A 4 1.34 38.59 11.95
C GLU A 4 1.32 37.28 11.21
N THR A 5 2.30 37.03 10.39
CA THR A 5 2.46 35.72 9.72
C THR A 5 2.61 34.70 10.81
N PHE A 6 1.74 33.66 10.79
CA PHE A 6 1.77 32.57 11.76
C PHE A 6 3.11 31.82 11.69
N ASP A 7 3.88 31.93 12.77
CA ASP A 7 5.14 31.20 12.91
C ASP A 7 4.89 29.82 13.50
N PHE A 8 4.64 28.86 12.61
CA PHE A 8 4.35 27.47 12.95
C PHE A 8 5.51 26.81 13.71
N LYS A 9 6.74 27.09 13.32
CA LYS A 9 7.94 26.58 14.00
C LYS A 9 8.01 27.08 15.45
N ALA A 10 7.80 28.38 15.67
CA ALA A 10 7.76 28.95 17.02
C ALA A 10 6.57 28.39 17.83
N TRP A 11 5.45 28.10 17.17
CA TRP A 11 4.31 27.45 17.80
C TRP A 11 4.66 26.03 18.26
N ILE A 12 5.24 25.19 17.39
CA ILE A 12 5.69 23.81 17.74
C ILE A 12 6.64 23.84 18.94
N LEU A 13 7.66 24.70 18.91
CA LEU A 13 8.65 24.77 19.98
C LEU A 13 8.07 25.17 21.36
N LYS A 14 6.89 25.80 21.38
CA LYS A 14 6.15 26.15 22.61
C LYS A 14 5.18 25.06 23.07
N HIS A 15 4.86 24.07 22.21
CA HIS A 15 3.89 23.02 22.46
C HIS A 15 4.54 21.67 22.78
N SER A 16 5.69 21.68 23.47
CA SER A 16 6.29 20.45 24.01
C SER A 16 5.44 19.89 25.13
N ASN A 17 5.40 18.56 25.24
CA ASN A 17 4.81 17.83 26.38
C ASN A 17 5.84 16.84 26.99
N ASP A 18 5.46 16.16 28.05
CA ASP A 18 6.35 15.23 28.76
C ASP A 18 6.45 13.85 28.10
N GLU A 19 5.68 13.58 27.02
CA GLU A 19 5.60 12.27 26.36
C GLU A 19 6.70 12.07 25.29
N TYR A 20 7.37 13.16 24.87
CA TYR A 20 8.50 13.09 23.92
C TYR A 20 9.55 14.17 24.23
N ARG A 21 10.77 13.92 23.79
CA ARG A 21 11.84 14.93 23.81
C ARG A 21 11.87 15.65 22.48
N MET A 22 11.85 16.99 22.53
CA MET A 22 11.97 17.83 21.35
C MET A 22 13.37 18.41 21.25
N THR A 23 13.97 18.33 20.06
CA THR A 23 15.26 18.96 19.74
C THR A 23 15.17 19.74 18.44
N LEU A 24 15.80 20.91 18.40
CA LEU A 24 15.98 21.68 17.18
C LEU A 24 17.37 21.36 16.63
N GLU A 25 17.46 20.53 15.60
CA GLU A 25 18.73 20.10 15.03
C GLU A 25 19.40 21.21 14.20
N ASN A 26 18.58 21.98 13.49
CA ASN A 26 19.01 23.17 12.73
C ASN A 26 17.79 24.07 12.45
N ASP A 27 18.00 25.16 11.69
CA ASP A 27 16.95 26.14 11.40
C ASP A 27 15.76 25.55 10.59
N GLN A 28 15.90 24.38 10.01
CA GLN A 28 14.88 23.76 9.16
C GLN A 28 14.38 22.42 9.68
N LEU A 29 14.96 21.86 10.76
CA LEU A 29 14.65 20.51 11.23
C LEU A 29 14.38 20.48 12.73
N ILE A 30 13.19 20.03 13.10
CA ILE A 30 12.81 19.70 14.48
C ILE A 30 12.66 18.18 14.59
N MET A 31 13.22 17.59 15.65
CA MET A 31 13.07 16.18 15.98
C MET A 31 12.24 16.02 17.25
N LEU A 32 11.28 15.09 17.21
CA LEU A 32 10.55 14.62 18.37
C LEU A 32 10.95 13.18 18.62
N ARG A 33 11.39 12.83 19.82
CA ARG A 33 11.85 11.49 20.16
C ARG A 33 11.12 10.93 21.37
N THR A 34 10.61 9.72 21.24
CA THR A 34 10.10 8.88 22.32
C THR A 34 11.09 7.73 22.58
N ASP A 35 10.76 6.82 23.52
CA ASP A 35 11.52 5.57 23.71
C ASP A 35 11.19 4.51 22.64
N TYR A 36 10.34 4.80 21.66
CA TYR A 36 9.82 3.83 20.68
C TYR A 36 10.02 4.26 19.23
N GLY A 37 10.31 5.53 18.98
CA GLY A 37 10.47 6.05 17.64
C GLY A 37 10.73 7.55 17.63
N GLU A 38 11.06 8.04 16.45
CA GLU A 38 11.35 9.44 16.22
C GLU A 38 10.46 10.02 15.12
N ALA A 39 10.08 11.29 15.29
CA ALA A 39 9.46 12.09 14.25
C ALA A 39 10.39 13.23 13.82
N SER A 40 10.55 13.42 12.52
CA SER A 40 11.21 14.58 11.93
C SER A 40 10.18 15.53 11.34
N ILE A 41 10.38 16.82 11.56
CA ILE A 41 9.60 17.92 11.02
C ILE A 41 10.57 18.79 10.23
N GLN A 42 10.51 18.67 8.90
CA GLN A 42 11.39 19.38 7.99
C GLN A 42 10.66 20.57 7.36
N PHE A 43 11.28 21.74 7.34
CA PHE A 43 10.80 22.95 6.68
C PHE A 43 11.64 23.21 5.44
N THR A 44 10.99 23.37 4.29
CA THR A 44 11.65 23.68 3.02
C THR A 44 11.04 24.95 2.42
N GLU A 45 11.84 25.99 2.27
CA GLU A 45 11.41 27.24 1.66
C GLU A 45 11.48 27.14 0.13
N ILE A 46 10.37 27.48 -0.54
CA ILE A 46 10.29 27.58 -1.99
C ILE A 46 9.71 28.96 -2.31
N GLU A 47 10.53 29.86 -2.81
CA GLU A 47 10.18 31.28 -3.04
C GLU A 47 9.64 31.95 -1.76
N GLU A 48 8.34 32.30 -1.73
CA GLU A 48 7.68 32.93 -0.57
C GLU A 48 6.86 31.90 0.26
N ASN A 49 6.85 30.62 -0.14
CA ASN A 49 6.04 29.57 0.49
C ASN A 49 6.93 28.57 1.24
N THR A 50 6.34 27.92 2.23
CA THR A 50 7.02 26.92 3.05
C THR A 50 6.32 25.58 2.88
N ILE A 51 7.06 24.55 2.49
CA ILE A 51 6.60 23.15 2.56
C ILE A 51 7.07 22.57 3.89
N VAL A 52 6.16 21.94 4.60
CA VAL A 52 6.45 21.20 5.82
C VAL A 52 6.30 19.70 5.53
N GLU A 53 7.27 18.93 5.98
CA GLU A 53 7.30 17.48 5.83
C GLU A 53 7.37 16.82 7.20
N PHE A 54 6.48 15.87 7.47
CA PHE A 54 6.45 15.05 8.68
C PHE A 54 6.80 13.61 8.32
N LYS A 55 7.72 13.01 9.10
CA LYS A 55 8.07 11.60 8.97
C LYS A 55 8.22 10.99 10.35
N ILE A 56 7.55 9.86 10.60
CA ILE A 56 7.77 9.05 11.81
C ILE A 56 8.46 7.76 11.42
N THR A 57 9.57 7.48 12.09
CA THR A 57 10.30 6.21 11.99
C THR A 57 10.15 5.46 13.31
N PHE A 58 9.77 4.20 13.24
CA PHE A 58 9.60 3.34 14.40
C PHE A 58 10.91 2.62 14.73
N ASP A 59 11.39 2.72 15.98
CA ASP A 59 12.68 2.16 16.39
C ASP A 59 12.70 0.63 16.35
N LYS A 60 11.53 -0.01 16.48
CA LYS A 60 11.37 -1.46 16.52
C LYS A 60 11.84 -2.18 15.24
N ASP A 61 11.48 -1.63 14.08
CA ASP A 61 11.71 -2.23 12.77
C ASP A 61 12.23 -1.24 11.73
N HIS A 62 12.54 -0.02 12.15
CA HIS A 62 12.96 1.11 11.31
C HIS A 62 11.98 1.44 10.16
N SER A 63 10.73 0.97 10.26
CA SER A 63 9.72 1.28 9.25
C SER A 63 9.19 2.71 9.39
N VAL A 64 8.85 3.31 8.27
CA VAL A 64 8.11 4.57 8.25
C VAL A 64 6.66 4.28 8.58
N LYS A 65 6.16 4.84 9.68
CA LYS A 65 4.76 4.67 10.14
C LYS A 65 3.85 5.82 9.74
N PHE A 66 4.46 6.99 9.49
CA PHE A 66 3.75 8.18 9.10
C PHE A 66 4.64 9.00 8.17
N TYR A 67 4.11 9.46 7.05
CA TYR A 67 4.78 10.38 6.14
C TYR A 67 3.74 11.23 5.41
N LEU A 68 3.90 12.54 5.49
CA LEU A 68 3.15 13.49 4.67
C LEU A 68 3.95 14.76 4.45
N HIS A 69 3.53 15.54 3.46
CA HIS A 69 4.01 16.89 3.24
C HIS A 69 2.85 17.83 2.85
N PHE A 70 2.93 19.08 3.21
CA PHE A 70 1.91 20.08 2.93
C PHE A 70 2.49 21.47 2.80
N GLU A 71 1.79 22.37 2.12
CA GLU A 71 2.10 23.80 2.10
C GLU A 71 1.59 24.46 3.37
N LEU A 72 2.43 25.27 4.02
CA LEU A 72 2.08 26.02 5.24
C LEU A 72 1.27 27.28 4.88
N ASN A 73 0.01 27.13 4.55
CA ASN A 73 -0.90 28.20 4.18
C ASN A 73 -2.11 28.37 5.14
N ASP A 74 -2.43 27.37 5.94
CA ASP A 74 -3.52 27.38 6.93
C ASP A 74 -3.02 26.94 8.30
N GLU A 75 -3.18 27.82 9.30
CA GLU A 75 -2.75 27.59 10.68
C GLU A 75 -3.47 26.41 11.34
N ASN A 76 -4.79 26.29 11.13
CA ASN A 76 -5.58 25.25 11.79
C ASN A 76 -5.30 23.89 11.18
N HIS A 77 -5.15 23.84 9.86
CA HIS A 77 -4.78 22.63 9.16
C HIS A 77 -3.38 22.13 9.58
N ALA A 78 -2.39 23.01 9.62
CA ALA A 78 -1.03 22.68 10.07
C ALA A 78 -1.02 22.13 11.51
N LYS A 79 -1.79 22.73 12.41
CA LYS A 79 -1.93 22.24 13.80
C LYS A 79 -2.60 20.87 13.87
N GLN A 80 -3.65 20.64 13.08
CA GLN A 80 -4.34 19.36 13.03
C GLN A 80 -3.41 18.25 12.54
N LEU A 81 -2.62 18.49 11.49
CA LEU A 81 -1.63 17.52 10.98
C LEU A 81 -0.53 17.25 12.00
N TYR A 82 -0.08 18.28 12.73
CA TYR A 82 0.88 18.10 13.82
C TYR A 82 0.31 17.24 14.94
N ASP A 83 -0.93 17.47 15.36
CA ASP A 83 -1.58 16.68 16.40
C ASP A 83 -1.74 15.21 15.95
N GLU A 84 -2.14 14.96 14.71
CA GLU A 84 -2.23 13.61 14.12
C GLU A 84 -0.86 12.90 14.12
N MET A 85 0.20 13.62 13.75
CA MET A 85 1.57 13.10 13.79
C MET A 85 1.98 12.75 15.23
N VAL A 86 1.73 13.66 16.19
CA VAL A 86 2.10 13.45 17.60
C VAL A 86 1.31 12.27 18.21
N GLU A 87 0.02 12.18 17.95
CA GLU A 87 -0.81 11.05 18.39
C GLU A 87 -0.27 9.72 17.83
N THR A 88 0.12 9.70 16.55
CA THR A 88 0.73 8.51 15.92
C THR A 88 2.06 8.17 16.58
N LEU A 89 2.94 9.15 16.83
CA LEU A 89 4.23 8.94 17.47
C LEU A 89 4.08 8.37 18.89
N ILE A 90 3.17 8.93 19.68
CA ILE A 90 2.90 8.48 21.06
C ILE A 90 2.26 7.08 21.06
N GLY A 91 1.37 6.81 20.09
CA GLY A 91 0.69 5.52 19.93
C GLY A 91 1.64 4.36 19.62
N LEU A 92 2.88 4.62 19.17
CA LEU A 92 3.89 3.57 18.95
C LEU A 92 4.24 2.78 20.21
N LYS A 93 4.02 3.36 21.39
CA LYS A 93 4.24 2.67 22.70
C LYS A 93 3.43 1.37 22.81
N ASP A 94 2.24 1.32 22.21
CA ASP A 94 1.35 0.16 22.25
C ASP A 94 1.81 -0.96 21.30
N GLN A 95 2.74 -0.64 20.38
CA GLN A 95 3.32 -1.53 19.38
C GLN A 95 4.81 -1.85 19.66
N LYS A 96 5.33 -1.50 20.82
CA LYS A 96 6.76 -1.54 21.14
C LYS A 96 7.39 -2.93 21.07
N THR A 97 6.67 -3.99 21.45
CA THR A 97 7.17 -5.35 21.45
C THR A 97 7.34 -5.88 20.03
N LEU A 98 8.57 -6.22 19.64
CA LEU A 98 8.83 -6.89 18.35
C LEU A 98 8.39 -8.34 18.43
N LYS A 99 7.38 -8.72 17.68
CA LYS A 99 6.83 -10.08 17.67
C LYS A 99 7.33 -10.84 16.45
N VAL A 100 8.05 -11.93 16.69
CA VAL A 100 8.68 -12.76 15.67
C VAL A 100 8.07 -14.16 15.70
N LEU A 101 7.49 -14.58 14.58
CA LEU A 101 6.92 -15.92 14.43
C LEU A 101 7.91 -16.85 13.72
N LEU A 102 8.47 -17.80 14.45
CA LEU A 102 9.31 -18.85 13.88
C LEU A 102 8.42 -19.92 13.25
N SER A 103 8.79 -20.39 12.05
CA SER A 103 8.05 -21.48 11.42
C SER A 103 8.96 -22.55 10.85
N CYS A 104 8.55 -23.80 11.05
CA CYS A 104 9.16 -25.00 10.44
C CYS A 104 8.10 -26.02 10.05
N SER A 105 8.52 -27.17 9.51
CA SER A 105 7.60 -28.21 9.05
C SER A 105 6.66 -28.77 10.13
N ALA A 106 7.13 -28.90 11.37
CA ALA A 106 6.39 -29.55 12.46
C ALA A 106 6.28 -28.74 13.78
N GLY A 107 6.95 -27.60 13.90
CA GLY A 107 6.87 -26.71 15.05
C GLY A 107 7.82 -27.03 16.22
N LEU A 108 8.16 -28.26 16.51
CA LEU A 108 8.91 -28.67 17.72
C LEU A 108 10.31 -28.05 17.84
N THR A 109 11.11 -28.13 16.79
CA THR A 109 12.50 -27.60 16.82
C THR A 109 12.53 -26.08 16.92
N THR A 110 11.58 -25.41 16.29
CA THR A 110 11.47 -23.96 16.37
C THR A 110 10.94 -23.48 17.71
N SER A 111 10.11 -24.26 18.41
CA SER A 111 9.64 -23.91 19.77
C SER A 111 10.81 -23.83 20.76
N MET A 112 11.71 -24.81 20.75
CA MET A 112 12.92 -24.75 21.60
C MET A 112 13.83 -23.56 21.22
N PHE A 113 13.92 -23.24 19.93
CA PHE A 113 14.72 -22.10 19.50
C PHE A 113 14.07 -20.77 19.88
N ALA A 114 12.74 -20.66 19.81
CA ALA A 114 12.00 -19.49 20.27
C ALA A 114 12.16 -19.25 21.77
N GLU A 115 12.15 -20.30 22.61
CA GLU A 115 12.43 -20.19 24.05
C GLU A 115 13.83 -19.63 24.31
N ASN A 116 14.85 -20.10 23.58
CA ASN A 116 16.21 -19.58 23.70
C ASN A 116 16.29 -18.11 23.25
N LEU A 117 15.62 -17.74 22.16
CA LEU A 117 15.57 -16.37 21.66
C LEU A 117 14.91 -15.43 22.68
N ASN A 118 13.79 -15.83 23.29
CA ASN A 118 13.13 -15.07 24.35
C ASN A 118 14.08 -14.85 25.55
N SER A 119 14.79 -15.90 25.99
CA SER A 119 15.73 -15.80 27.10
C SER A 119 16.89 -14.84 26.80
N VAL A 120 17.44 -14.88 25.59
CA VAL A 120 18.52 -13.96 25.16
C VAL A 120 18.00 -12.54 25.00
N ALA A 121 16.80 -12.35 24.44
CA ALA A 121 16.18 -11.03 24.33
C ALA A 121 15.99 -10.38 25.72
N GLU A 122 15.51 -11.13 26.71
CA GLU A 122 15.38 -10.68 28.10
C GLU A 122 16.73 -10.28 28.68
N MET A 123 17.77 -11.10 28.50
CA MET A 123 19.13 -10.79 28.97
C MET A 123 19.72 -9.53 28.33
N LEU A 124 19.38 -9.23 27.09
CA LEU A 124 19.81 -8.04 26.36
C LEU A 124 18.93 -6.81 26.65
N GLY A 125 17.85 -6.97 27.42
CA GLY A 125 16.88 -5.90 27.67
C GLY A 125 16.09 -5.47 26.43
N LEU A 126 15.95 -6.37 25.43
CA LEU A 126 15.21 -6.12 24.22
C LEU A 126 13.74 -6.50 24.42
N ASP A 127 12.83 -5.63 23.98
CA ASP A 127 11.38 -5.91 23.99
C ASP A 127 10.99 -6.73 22.75
N TYR A 128 11.53 -7.95 22.66
CA TYR A 128 11.27 -8.91 21.59
C TYR A 128 10.50 -10.11 22.15
N HIS A 129 9.57 -10.61 21.35
CA HIS A 129 8.80 -11.80 21.68
C HIS A 129 8.82 -12.79 20.51
N PHE A 130 9.24 -14.01 20.79
CA PHE A 130 9.41 -15.07 19.81
C PHE A 130 8.45 -16.22 20.11
N ASP A 131 7.63 -16.57 19.12
CA ASP A 131 6.78 -17.75 19.14
C ASP A 131 7.13 -18.68 17.99
N ALA A 132 6.63 -19.91 18.05
CA ALA A 132 6.86 -20.89 17.01
C ALA A 132 5.58 -21.59 16.59
N VAL A 133 5.41 -21.77 15.30
CA VAL A 133 4.24 -22.42 14.70
C VAL A 133 4.65 -23.40 13.61
N SER A 134 3.81 -24.43 13.37
CA SER A 134 3.97 -25.25 12.17
C SER A 134 3.67 -24.40 10.91
N TYR A 135 4.29 -24.75 9.79
CA TYR A 135 3.99 -24.08 8.52
C TYR A 135 2.48 -24.13 8.15
N LEU A 136 1.79 -25.19 8.51
CA LEU A 136 0.37 -25.35 8.20
C LEU A 136 -0.53 -24.30 8.90
N SER A 137 -0.14 -23.85 10.09
CA SER A 137 -0.91 -22.86 10.86
C SER A 137 -0.33 -21.43 10.75
N LEU A 138 0.75 -21.25 9.97
CA LEU A 138 1.45 -19.97 9.88
C LEU A 138 0.52 -18.81 9.48
N TYR A 139 -0.31 -19.00 8.47
CA TYR A 139 -1.17 -17.94 7.94
C TYR A 139 -2.31 -17.54 8.91
N GLU A 140 -2.70 -18.44 9.81
CA GLU A 140 -3.73 -18.13 10.83
C GLU A 140 -3.17 -17.26 11.94
N GLU A 141 -1.87 -17.42 12.26
CA GLU A 141 -1.22 -16.76 13.40
C GLU A 141 -0.46 -15.48 13.01
N VAL A 142 0.02 -15.39 11.77
CA VAL A 142 0.98 -14.38 11.32
C VAL A 142 0.49 -12.93 11.47
N GLN A 143 -0.82 -12.70 11.58
CA GLN A 143 -1.41 -11.37 11.73
C GLN A 143 -0.85 -10.60 12.94
N ASN A 144 -0.61 -11.32 14.03
CA ASN A 144 -0.19 -10.76 15.31
C ASN A 144 1.33 -10.57 15.42
N TYR A 145 2.08 -10.82 14.35
CA TYR A 145 3.54 -10.79 14.34
C TYR A 145 4.08 -9.80 13.29
N ASP A 146 5.26 -9.25 13.56
CA ASP A 146 5.95 -8.30 12.69
C ASP A 146 6.87 -9.01 11.69
N ILE A 147 7.52 -10.10 12.15
CA ILE A 147 8.49 -10.88 11.39
C ILE A 147 8.05 -12.33 11.31
N VAL A 148 8.22 -12.91 10.14
CA VAL A 148 8.19 -14.36 9.93
C VAL A 148 9.61 -14.87 9.74
N PHE A 149 10.09 -15.72 10.64
CA PHE A 149 11.45 -16.23 10.66
C PHE A 149 11.44 -17.73 10.34
N ILE A 150 11.70 -18.07 9.07
CA ILE A 150 11.54 -19.45 8.57
C ILE A 150 12.79 -20.30 8.77
N ALA A 151 12.57 -21.51 9.25
CA ALA A 151 13.62 -22.49 9.48
C ALA A 151 14.17 -23.05 8.15
N PRO A 152 15.44 -23.51 8.12
CA PRO A 152 16.07 -24.06 6.92
C PRO A 152 15.30 -25.20 6.25
N GLN A 153 14.52 -25.96 7.03
CA GLN A 153 13.74 -27.10 6.51
C GLN A 153 12.63 -26.70 5.52
N ILE A 154 12.16 -25.43 5.60
CA ILE A 154 11.10 -24.90 4.76
C ILE A 154 11.58 -23.72 3.89
N VAL A 155 12.87 -23.59 3.67
CA VAL A 155 13.46 -22.49 2.87
C VAL A 155 12.90 -22.41 1.45
N TYR A 156 12.45 -23.52 0.89
CA TYR A 156 11.77 -23.58 -0.42
C TYR A 156 10.45 -22.78 -0.45
N MET A 157 9.90 -22.44 0.72
CA MET A 157 8.70 -21.62 0.84
C MET A 157 8.99 -20.11 0.94
N TYR A 158 10.26 -19.71 1.06
CA TYR A 158 10.65 -18.33 1.33
C TYR A 158 10.05 -17.33 0.33
N ASN A 159 10.28 -17.54 -0.96
CA ASN A 159 9.77 -16.65 -1.99
C ASN A 159 8.24 -16.55 -1.95
N ARG A 160 7.58 -17.68 -1.77
CA ARG A 160 6.13 -17.76 -1.66
C ARG A 160 5.60 -16.99 -0.44
N LEU A 161 6.25 -17.14 0.72
CA LEU A 161 5.87 -16.41 1.94
C LEU A 161 6.12 -14.91 1.80
N LYS A 162 7.25 -14.52 1.22
CA LYS A 162 7.58 -13.12 0.97
C LYS A 162 6.57 -12.45 0.02
N GLU A 163 6.12 -13.17 -1.01
CA GLU A 163 5.09 -12.70 -1.94
C GLU A 163 3.69 -12.68 -1.32
N SER A 164 3.38 -13.66 -0.46
CA SER A 164 2.07 -13.77 0.21
C SER A 164 1.89 -12.78 1.36
N LEU A 165 2.97 -12.31 1.96
CA LEU A 165 3.00 -11.44 3.14
C LEU A 165 3.80 -10.16 2.85
N PRO A 166 3.35 -9.31 1.90
CA PRO A 166 4.12 -8.13 1.46
C PRO A 166 4.28 -7.09 2.57
N ASP A 167 3.38 -7.07 3.55
CA ASP A 167 3.41 -6.14 4.68
C ASP A 167 4.17 -6.71 5.89
N LYS A 168 4.77 -7.90 5.75
CA LYS A 168 5.55 -8.56 6.81
C LYS A 168 6.99 -8.76 6.37
N LEU A 169 7.91 -8.61 7.30
CA LEU A 169 9.30 -8.96 7.06
C LEU A 169 9.47 -10.48 7.15
N VAL A 170 9.70 -11.13 6.01
CA VAL A 170 9.98 -12.57 5.96
C VAL A 170 11.49 -12.77 5.84
N LEU A 171 12.07 -13.46 6.82
CA LEU A 171 13.50 -13.77 6.90
C LEU A 171 13.74 -15.28 6.93
N GLN A 172 14.89 -15.71 6.39
CA GLN A 172 15.37 -17.08 6.52
C GLN A 172 16.33 -17.15 7.69
N ILE A 173 16.13 -18.09 8.61
CA ILE A 173 17.12 -18.36 9.66
C ILE A 173 18.37 -18.96 8.99
N PRO A 174 19.55 -18.34 9.11
CA PRO A 174 20.79 -18.92 8.59
C PRO A 174 21.00 -20.32 9.16
N THR A 175 21.33 -21.29 8.29
CA THR A 175 21.45 -22.70 8.67
C THR A 175 22.45 -22.92 9.82
N SER A 176 23.55 -22.17 9.86
CA SER A 176 24.53 -22.22 10.93
C SER A 176 23.95 -21.81 12.29
N LEU A 177 23.19 -20.72 12.33
CA LEU A 177 22.58 -20.20 13.55
C LEU A 177 21.48 -21.15 14.07
N PHE A 178 20.69 -21.70 13.13
CA PHE A 178 19.65 -22.68 13.48
C PHE A 178 20.23 -24.01 14.01
N ALA A 179 21.27 -24.52 13.36
CA ALA A 179 21.90 -25.80 13.73
C ALA A 179 22.60 -25.74 15.10
N SER A 180 23.14 -24.59 15.47
CA SER A 180 23.81 -24.36 16.75
C SER A 180 22.89 -23.81 17.83
N TYR A 181 21.62 -23.51 17.51
CA TYR A 181 20.69 -22.78 18.39
C TYR A 181 21.26 -21.43 18.88
N ASP A 182 22.05 -20.76 18.03
CA ASP A 182 22.67 -19.48 18.33
C ASP A 182 21.63 -18.33 18.33
N ALA A 183 20.99 -18.15 19.47
CA ALA A 183 19.96 -17.14 19.66
C ALA A 183 20.51 -15.72 19.59
N LEU A 184 21.74 -15.48 20.09
CA LEU A 184 22.38 -14.16 20.02
C LEU A 184 22.67 -13.77 18.56
N GLY A 185 23.29 -14.68 17.81
CA GLY A 185 23.56 -14.47 16.39
C GLY A 185 22.28 -14.26 15.56
N ALA A 186 21.19 -14.96 15.91
CA ALA A 186 19.91 -14.79 15.24
C ALA A 186 19.25 -13.43 15.50
N ILE A 187 19.32 -12.92 16.73
CA ILE A 187 18.85 -11.57 17.08
C ILE A 187 19.68 -10.51 16.34
N GLN A 188 21.01 -10.64 16.34
CA GLN A 188 21.89 -9.74 15.59
C GLN A 188 21.61 -9.77 14.07
N PHE A 189 21.30 -10.94 13.53
CA PHE A 189 20.90 -11.08 12.12
C PHE A 189 19.62 -10.31 11.82
N ILE A 190 18.58 -10.42 12.67
CA ILE A 190 17.34 -9.65 12.52
C ILE A 190 17.63 -8.15 12.52
N GLN A 191 18.44 -7.65 13.46
CA GLN A 191 18.82 -6.25 13.57
C GLN A 191 19.61 -5.76 12.33
N GLN A 192 20.45 -6.61 11.76
CA GLN A 192 21.18 -6.28 10.54
C GLN A 192 20.27 -6.19 9.31
N GLU A 193 19.28 -7.07 9.22
CA GLU A 193 18.33 -7.05 8.10
C GLU A 193 17.45 -5.79 8.11
N PHE A 194 17.09 -5.25 9.27
CA PHE A 194 16.42 -3.94 9.35
C PHE A 194 17.25 -2.83 8.69
N LYS A 195 18.55 -2.74 9.00
CA LYS A 195 19.45 -1.75 8.39
C LYS A 195 19.61 -1.91 6.87
N ASN A 196 19.51 -3.14 6.37
CA ASN A 196 19.60 -3.42 4.94
C ASN A 196 18.34 -2.94 4.19
N ILE A 197 17.17 -3.02 4.84
CA ILE A 197 15.89 -2.58 4.25
C ILE A 197 15.86 -1.06 4.07
N GLU A 198 16.36 -0.29 5.05
CA GLU A 198 16.45 1.18 4.95
C GLU A 198 17.19 1.60 3.67
N LYS A 199 18.35 1.00 3.40
CA LYS A 199 19.14 1.31 2.19
C LYS A 199 18.43 0.94 0.87
N GLN A 200 17.64 -0.15 0.86
CA GLN A 200 16.93 -0.58 -0.34
C GLN A 200 15.68 0.25 -0.65
N GLN A 201 15.06 0.88 0.34
CA GLN A 201 13.92 1.76 0.12
C GLN A 201 14.33 3.09 -0.52
N GLU A 202 15.53 3.58 -0.22
CA GLU A 202 16.10 4.77 -0.86
C GLU A 202 16.48 4.55 -2.35
N GLU A 203 16.83 3.31 -2.73
CA GLU A 203 17.25 2.98 -4.10
C GLU A 203 16.08 2.65 -5.06
N LYS A 204 14.90 2.25 -4.56
CA LYS A 204 13.76 1.80 -5.38
C LYS A 204 12.91 2.89 -6.04
N ALA A 205 13.16 4.16 -5.76
CA ALA A 205 12.38 5.28 -6.32
C ALA A 205 12.55 5.50 -7.84
N ALA A 206 13.38 4.71 -8.53
CA ALA A 206 13.81 4.95 -9.92
C ALA A 206 13.46 3.83 -10.91
N GLU A 207 12.34 3.10 -10.76
CA GLU A 207 11.96 2.08 -11.76
C GLU A 207 10.97 2.59 -12.80
N CYS A 208 11.32 2.27 -14.04
CA CYS A 208 10.86 2.69 -15.35
C CYS A 208 9.34 2.66 -15.56
N CYS A 209 8.79 3.74 -16.16
CA CYS A 209 7.45 3.78 -16.73
C CYS A 209 7.46 3.23 -18.15
N VAL A 210 6.55 2.32 -18.44
CA VAL A 210 6.15 2.01 -19.81
C VAL A 210 5.01 2.96 -20.16
N CYS A 211 5.31 4.05 -20.91
CA CYS A 211 4.29 4.86 -21.55
C CYS A 211 4.21 4.45 -23.01
N CYS A 212 3.04 3.97 -23.44
CA CYS A 212 2.84 3.54 -24.82
C CYS A 212 2.37 4.68 -25.72
N THR A 213 1.79 5.74 -25.18
CA THR A 213 1.26 6.89 -25.94
C THR A 213 2.10 8.14 -25.68
N GLN A 214 2.58 8.79 -26.75
CA GLN A 214 3.25 10.10 -26.64
C GLN A 214 2.20 11.19 -26.44
N TYR A 215 2.28 11.91 -25.32
CA TYR A 215 1.42 13.06 -25.02
C TYR A 215 2.27 14.24 -24.53
N GLU A 216 1.75 15.47 -24.75
CA GLU A 216 2.47 16.71 -24.40
C GLU A 216 1.95 17.40 -23.14
N LYS A 217 1.13 16.71 -22.36
CA LYS A 217 0.49 17.25 -21.15
C LYS A 217 1.22 16.86 -19.88
N ARG A 218 1.12 17.69 -18.83
CA ARG A 218 1.51 17.30 -17.48
C ARG A 218 0.34 16.68 -16.76
N ILE A 219 0.49 15.43 -16.38
CA ILE A 219 -0.57 14.64 -15.75
C ILE A 219 -0.12 14.24 -14.35
N LEU A 220 -0.89 14.65 -13.34
CA LEU A 220 -0.72 14.17 -11.98
C LEU A 220 -1.64 12.95 -11.77
N SER A 221 -1.05 11.78 -11.62
CA SER A 221 -1.75 10.53 -11.30
C SER A 221 -1.62 10.20 -9.84
N ILE A 222 -2.73 9.98 -9.14
CA ILE A 222 -2.80 9.69 -7.71
C ILE A 222 -3.54 8.37 -7.51
N ALA A 223 -2.91 7.39 -6.84
CA ALA A 223 -3.48 6.09 -6.52
C ALA A 223 -3.61 5.90 -5.01
N ILE A 224 -4.82 5.57 -4.54
CA ILE A 224 -5.13 5.37 -3.12
C ILE A 224 -5.25 3.88 -2.86
N MET A 225 -4.48 3.36 -1.90
CA MET A 225 -4.56 1.99 -1.42
C MET A 225 -4.78 1.96 0.09
N ILE A 226 -5.67 1.09 0.54
CA ILE A 226 -5.93 0.83 1.96
C ILE A 226 -5.52 -0.60 2.25
N ASN A 227 -4.55 -0.76 3.17
CA ASN A 227 -4.08 -2.05 3.65
C ASN A 227 -4.25 -2.12 5.16
N GLY A 228 -5.25 -2.90 5.63
CA GLY A 228 -5.50 -3.05 7.06
C GLY A 228 -5.69 -1.70 7.76
N GLU A 229 -4.75 -1.33 8.63
CA GLU A 229 -4.79 -0.08 9.42
C GLU A 229 -4.04 1.09 8.78
N GLN A 230 -3.51 0.91 7.57
CA GLN A 230 -2.69 1.93 6.92
C GLN A 230 -3.24 2.29 5.54
N THR A 231 -3.31 3.59 5.26
CA THR A 231 -3.60 4.14 3.94
C THR A 231 -2.31 4.65 3.30
N ARG A 232 -2.12 4.28 2.04
CA ARG A 232 -1.02 4.77 1.18
C ARG A 232 -1.62 5.52 0.00
N ILE A 233 -1.15 6.75 -0.20
CA ILE A 233 -1.50 7.57 -1.36
C ILE A 233 -0.22 7.74 -2.16
N SER A 234 -0.14 7.06 -3.28
CA SER A 234 1.02 7.15 -4.19
C SER A 234 0.69 8.11 -5.32
N TYR A 235 1.59 9.01 -5.63
CA TYR A 235 1.40 9.88 -6.79
C TYR A 235 2.65 9.96 -7.68
N ARG A 236 2.41 10.25 -8.95
CA ARG A 236 3.42 10.55 -9.94
C ARG A 236 2.98 11.73 -10.79
N LEU A 237 3.87 12.69 -10.98
CA LEU A 237 3.70 13.74 -11.98
C LEU A 237 4.47 13.35 -13.24
N TYR A 238 3.74 13.24 -14.33
CA TYR A 238 4.31 12.95 -15.65
C TYR A 238 4.39 14.24 -16.48
N ASP A 239 5.52 14.46 -17.12
CA ASP A 239 5.71 15.48 -18.16
C ASP A 239 6.20 14.76 -19.44
N LYS A 240 5.39 14.73 -20.48
CA LYS A 240 5.74 14.09 -21.77
C LYS A 240 6.23 12.64 -21.60
N CYS A 241 5.49 11.86 -20.85
CA CYS A 241 5.78 10.46 -20.51
C CYS A 241 6.96 10.23 -19.55
N GLU A 242 7.64 11.27 -19.07
CA GLU A 242 8.68 11.15 -18.05
C GLU A 242 8.11 11.43 -16.67
N ILE A 243 8.51 10.65 -15.67
CA ILE A 243 8.18 10.93 -14.27
C ILE A 243 9.11 12.03 -13.78
N ILE A 244 8.56 13.18 -13.42
CA ILE A 244 9.33 14.32 -12.92
C ILE A 244 9.18 14.53 -11.41
N ASP A 245 8.14 13.94 -10.79
CA ASP A 245 7.96 13.90 -9.34
C ASP A 245 7.21 12.62 -8.94
N SER A 246 7.57 12.02 -7.79
CA SER A 246 6.93 10.79 -7.31
C SER A 246 7.12 10.64 -5.81
N HIS A 247 6.03 10.48 -5.05
CA HIS A 247 6.08 10.23 -3.62
C HIS A 247 4.97 9.29 -3.16
N VAL A 248 5.09 8.83 -1.92
CA VAL A 248 4.09 7.99 -1.24
C VAL A 248 3.77 8.62 0.11
N ILE A 249 2.55 9.11 0.28
CA ILE A 249 2.02 9.53 1.59
C ILE A 249 1.58 8.29 2.37
N MET A 250 1.87 8.25 3.65
CA MET A 250 1.59 7.12 4.52
C MET A 250 0.97 7.58 5.83
N LYS A 251 -0.29 7.19 6.08
CA LYS A 251 -1.08 7.61 7.25
C LYS A 251 -1.94 6.46 7.78
N PRO A 252 -2.34 6.47 9.07
CA PRO A 252 -3.33 5.52 9.59
C PRO A 252 -4.68 5.63 8.87
N SER A 253 -5.12 6.84 8.56
CA SER A 253 -6.35 7.11 7.79
C SER A 253 -6.13 8.29 6.85
N MET A 254 -6.94 8.40 5.81
CA MET A 254 -6.93 9.56 4.92
C MET A 254 -8.24 10.33 4.99
N ASN A 255 -8.14 11.60 4.64
CA ASN A 255 -9.28 12.48 4.37
C ASN A 255 -9.06 13.23 3.04
N ILE A 256 -10.03 14.02 2.64
CA ILE A 256 -9.96 14.76 1.37
C ILE A 256 -8.83 15.81 1.36
N TYR A 257 -8.46 16.34 2.52
CA TYR A 257 -7.40 17.37 2.62
C TYR A 257 -6.02 16.83 2.26
N ASP A 258 -5.76 15.53 2.45
CA ASP A 258 -4.50 14.90 2.02
C ASP A 258 -4.29 15.00 0.50
N LEU A 259 -5.37 15.02 -0.29
CA LEU A 259 -5.29 15.22 -1.73
C LEU A 259 -5.06 16.69 -2.09
N TYR A 260 -5.64 17.62 -1.34
CA TYR A 260 -5.32 19.05 -1.48
C TYR A 260 -3.84 19.30 -1.20
N ASP A 261 -3.29 18.74 -0.12
CA ASP A 261 -1.88 18.88 0.26
C ASP A 261 -0.93 18.39 -0.85
N ILE A 262 -1.27 17.26 -1.49
CA ILE A 262 -0.50 16.72 -2.63
C ILE A 262 -0.54 17.71 -3.80
N ILE A 263 -1.74 18.15 -4.20
CA ILE A 263 -1.90 19.04 -5.37
C ILE A 263 -1.21 20.37 -5.12
N ASP A 264 -1.43 21.00 -3.95
CA ASP A 264 -0.84 22.27 -3.57
C ASP A 264 0.70 22.16 -3.57
N THR A 265 1.27 21.12 -2.97
CA THR A 265 2.73 20.88 -2.94
C THR A 265 3.31 20.64 -4.33
N VAL A 266 2.62 19.87 -5.19
CA VAL A 266 3.09 19.63 -6.56
C VAL A 266 3.04 20.91 -7.39
N LEU A 267 2.00 21.73 -7.24
CA LEU A 267 1.88 23.01 -7.94
C LEU A 267 2.95 24.02 -7.51
N LEU A 268 3.35 24.02 -6.23
CA LEU A 268 4.46 24.83 -5.74
C LEU A 268 5.80 24.44 -6.39
N LYS A 269 6.05 23.14 -6.53
CA LYS A 269 7.31 22.63 -7.09
C LYS A 269 7.38 22.78 -8.62
N HIS A 270 6.25 22.63 -9.31
CA HIS A 270 6.21 22.42 -10.76
C HIS A 270 5.38 23.43 -11.57
N SER A 271 4.90 24.50 -10.95
CA SER A 271 4.21 25.65 -11.54
C SER A 271 2.88 25.35 -12.27
N TYR A 272 2.66 24.19 -12.88
CA TYR A 272 1.37 23.84 -13.49
C TYR A 272 1.17 22.33 -13.66
N ILE A 273 -0.10 21.93 -13.67
CA ILE A 273 -0.61 20.59 -14.00
C ILE A 273 -1.72 20.79 -15.00
N ASP A 274 -1.75 20.03 -16.08
CA ASP A 274 -2.83 20.13 -17.09
C ASP A 274 -4.06 19.31 -16.67
N VAL A 275 -3.85 18.12 -16.08
CA VAL A 275 -4.90 17.17 -15.72
C VAL A 275 -4.51 16.41 -14.46
N ILE A 276 -5.50 16.11 -13.63
CA ILE A 276 -5.32 15.27 -12.44
C ILE A 276 -6.22 14.03 -12.56
N GLY A 277 -5.62 12.84 -12.46
CA GLY A 277 -6.34 11.57 -12.38
C GLY A 277 -6.18 10.97 -10.98
N ILE A 278 -7.28 10.46 -10.40
CA ILE A 278 -7.28 9.88 -9.06
C ILE A 278 -7.93 8.50 -9.11
N ALA A 279 -7.20 7.45 -8.71
CA ALA A 279 -7.79 6.13 -8.53
C ALA A 279 -8.02 5.84 -7.04
N THR A 280 -9.25 5.43 -6.73
CA THR A 280 -9.72 5.19 -5.36
C THR A 280 -10.35 3.80 -5.22
N PRO A 281 -10.27 3.17 -4.02
CA PRO A 281 -11.04 1.99 -3.72
C PRO A 281 -12.55 2.27 -3.73
N GLY A 282 -13.35 1.28 -4.14
CA GLY A 282 -14.80 1.34 -4.14
C GLY A 282 -15.41 1.80 -5.45
N ILE A 283 -16.72 1.98 -5.44
CA ILE A 283 -17.48 2.33 -6.63
C ILE A 283 -17.32 3.83 -6.91
N VAL A 284 -16.89 4.14 -8.14
CA VAL A 284 -16.83 5.53 -8.64
C VAL A 284 -18.05 5.78 -9.52
N GLU A 285 -18.87 6.73 -9.13
CA GLU A 285 -20.09 7.10 -9.83
C GLU A 285 -19.84 8.33 -10.72
N ASP A 286 -20.10 8.18 -12.04
CA ASP A 286 -20.02 9.25 -13.06
C ASP A 286 -18.69 10.03 -13.11
N ASP A 287 -17.57 9.38 -12.77
CA ASP A 287 -16.23 9.98 -12.73
C ASP A 287 -16.10 11.21 -11.80
N LYS A 288 -17.03 11.43 -10.90
CA LYS A 288 -17.15 12.66 -10.12
C LYS A 288 -17.04 12.50 -8.62
N VAL A 289 -17.41 11.33 -8.10
CA VAL A 289 -17.71 11.16 -6.70
C VAL A 289 -16.68 10.25 -6.02
N PHE A 290 -16.11 10.77 -4.96
CA PHE A 290 -15.29 10.01 -4.02
C PHE A 290 -16.11 9.72 -2.76
N LYS A 291 -16.08 8.47 -2.28
CA LYS A 291 -16.66 8.10 -1.01
C LYS A 291 -15.53 7.93 0.01
N GLU A 292 -15.51 8.77 1.03
CA GLU A 292 -14.53 8.64 2.11
C GLU A 292 -14.58 7.23 2.73
N PRO A 293 -13.43 6.56 2.88
CA PRO A 293 -13.40 5.16 3.33
C PRO A 293 -13.99 4.93 4.71
N ASN A 294 -13.84 5.89 5.62
CA ASN A 294 -14.15 5.71 7.05
C ASN A 294 -15.54 6.21 7.47
N ASP A 295 -16.05 7.28 6.89
CA ASP A 295 -17.32 7.89 7.29
C ASP A 295 -18.45 7.66 6.29
N GLY A 296 -18.15 7.17 5.11
CA GLY A 296 -19.09 6.93 4.03
C GLY A 296 -19.63 8.20 3.38
N LYS A 297 -19.07 9.37 3.71
CA LYS A 297 -19.43 10.65 3.09
C LYS A 297 -19.12 10.62 1.62
N ILE A 298 -20.03 11.11 0.82
CA ILE A 298 -19.88 11.26 -0.62
C ILE A 298 -19.41 12.69 -0.91
N ILE A 299 -18.30 12.81 -1.63
CA ILE A 299 -17.69 14.09 -2.00
C ILE A 299 -17.66 14.16 -3.52
N ASP A 300 -18.18 15.23 -4.10
CA ASP A 300 -18.02 15.51 -5.52
C ASP A 300 -16.65 16.17 -5.75
N MET A 301 -15.63 15.34 -5.77
CA MET A 301 -14.25 15.79 -5.94
C MET A 301 -14.05 16.59 -7.22
N LYS A 302 -14.71 16.21 -8.30
CA LYS A 302 -14.55 16.90 -9.57
C LYS A 302 -14.89 18.37 -9.43
N ASN A 303 -16.07 18.69 -8.94
CA ASN A 303 -16.51 20.08 -8.82
C ASN A 303 -15.66 20.86 -7.82
N ASP A 304 -15.39 20.28 -6.65
CA ASP A 304 -14.65 20.98 -5.58
C ASP A 304 -13.20 21.30 -5.98
N PHE A 305 -12.51 20.34 -6.63
CA PHE A 305 -11.13 20.54 -7.07
C PHE A 305 -11.03 21.39 -8.35
N GLU A 306 -11.93 21.19 -9.34
CA GLU A 306 -11.93 22.00 -10.56
C GLU A 306 -12.23 23.47 -10.24
N GLU A 307 -13.13 23.75 -9.28
CA GLU A 307 -13.39 25.12 -8.82
C GLU A 307 -12.16 25.75 -8.15
N LYS A 308 -11.45 25.00 -7.29
CA LYS A 308 -10.26 25.51 -6.60
C LYS A 308 -9.07 25.71 -7.53
N TYR A 309 -8.76 24.73 -8.39
CA TYR A 309 -7.51 24.71 -9.13
C TYR A 309 -7.65 25.13 -10.60
N ASN A 310 -8.85 25.20 -11.12
CA ASN A 310 -9.11 25.38 -12.57
C ASN A 310 -8.35 24.34 -13.43
N ILE A 311 -8.24 23.10 -12.90
CA ILE A 311 -7.59 21.95 -13.55
C ILE A 311 -8.65 20.87 -13.70
N GLN A 312 -8.65 20.18 -14.84
CA GLN A 312 -9.57 19.07 -15.10
C GLN A 312 -9.26 17.86 -14.21
N ILE A 313 -10.28 17.29 -13.55
CA ILE A 313 -10.16 16.20 -12.60
C ILE A 313 -10.94 14.98 -13.09
N PHE A 314 -10.30 13.81 -12.99
CA PHE A 314 -10.93 12.51 -13.26
C PHE A 314 -10.78 11.58 -12.07
N VAL A 315 -11.85 10.87 -11.74
CA VAL A 315 -11.84 9.87 -10.68
C VAL A 315 -12.13 8.50 -11.27
N TYR A 316 -11.33 7.51 -10.89
CA TYR A 316 -11.40 6.13 -11.39
C TYR A 316 -11.49 5.13 -10.24
N ASN A 317 -12.06 3.95 -10.52
CA ASN A 317 -11.87 2.80 -9.66
C ASN A 317 -10.42 2.29 -9.80
N ASN A 318 -9.78 1.92 -8.70
CA ASN A 318 -8.39 1.48 -8.72
C ASN A 318 -8.17 0.15 -9.47
N ALA A 319 -9.14 -0.76 -9.48
CA ALA A 319 -9.05 -1.99 -10.27
C ALA A 319 -9.20 -1.72 -11.77
N ASP A 320 -10.06 -0.76 -12.17
CA ASP A 320 -10.18 -0.32 -13.55
C ASP A 320 -8.89 0.31 -14.06
N ALA A 321 -8.30 1.20 -13.25
CA ALA A 321 -7.01 1.81 -13.58
C ALA A 321 -5.90 0.75 -13.71
N ALA A 322 -5.85 -0.22 -12.80
CA ALA A 322 -4.86 -1.30 -12.87
C ALA A 322 -5.06 -2.20 -14.10
N ALA A 323 -6.32 -2.47 -14.51
CA ALA A 323 -6.62 -3.23 -15.73
C ALA A 323 -6.11 -2.51 -16.98
N VAL A 324 -6.32 -1.19 -17.08
CA VAL A 324 -5.80 -0.38 -18.18
C VAL A 324 -4.27 -0.37 -18.19
N GLY A 325 -3.65 -0.16 -17.01
CA GLY A 325 -2.18 -0.22 -16.88
C GLY A 325 -1.59 -1.56 -17.31
N PHE A 326 -2.27 -2.67 -17.01
CA PHE A 326 -1.85 -3.98 -17.48
C PHE A 326 -1.91 -4.11 -19.00
N VAL A 327 -2.97 -3.60 -19.64
CA VAL A 327 -3.10 -3.61 -21.11
C VAL A 327 -2.02 -2.77 -21.79
N LEU A 328 -1.54 -1.70 -21.15
CA LEU A 328 -0.42 -0.90 -21.70
C LEU A 328 0.88 -1.72 -21.81
N GLU A 329 1.14 -2.60 -20.83
CA GLU A 329 2.30 -3.50 -20.88
C GLU A 329 2.08 -4.72 -21.77
N HIS A 330 0.81 -5.08 -22.01
CA HIS A 330 0.37 -6.24 -22.77
C HIS A 330 -0.61 -5.86 -23.89
N PRO A 331 -0.18 -5.05 -24.89
CA PRO A 331 -1.05 -4.53 -25.95
C PRO A 331 -1.59 -5.60 -26.90
N GLU A 332 -1.09 -6.83 -26.82
CA GLU A 332 -1.58 -8.01 -27.53
C GLU A 332 -2.97 -8.45 -27.09
N TYR A 333 -3.39 -8.10 -25.84
CA TYR A 333 -4.70 -8.48 -25.31
C TYR A 333 -5.73 -7.36 -25.44
N GLN A 334 -6.93 -7.73 -25.89
CA GLN A 334 -8.07 -6.81 -26.02
C GLN A 334 -9.13 -7.03 -24.93
N ASN A 335 -9.15 -8.22 -24.32
CA ASN A 335 -10.11 -8.61 -23.30
C ASN A 335 -9.34 -9.11 -22.06
N VAL A 336 -9.33 -8.30 -21.01
CA VAL A 336 -8.55 -8.53 -19.80
C VAL A 336 -9.42 -8.35 -18.56
N ILE A 337 -9.18 -9.20 -17.57
CA ILE A 337 -9.68 -8.99 -16.21
C ILE A 337 -8.48 -8.76 -15.30
N TYR A 338 -8.43 -7.61 -14.65
CA TYR A 338 -7.60 -7.42 -13.47
C TYR A 338 -8.42 -7.85 -12.25
N HIS A 339 -7.87 -8.70 -11.38
CA HIS A 339 -8.51 -9.09 -10.12
C HIS A 339 -7.57 -8.83 -8.95
N SER A 340 -8.06 -8.07 -7.97
CA SER A 340 -7.34 -7.78 -6.73
C SER A 340 -7.99 -8.53 -5.58
N GLN A 341 -7.20 -9.38 -4.89
CA GLN A 341 -7.60 -10.07 -3.67
C GLN A 341 -6.54 -9.80 -2.59
N PRO A 342 -6.53 -8.60 -1.96
CA PRO A 342 -5.55 -8.27 -0.93
C PRO A 342 -5.66 -9.21 0.28
N PHE A 343 -4.57 -9.33 1.03
CA PHE A 343 -4.49 -10.13 2.24
C PHE A 343 -5.54 -9.68 3.27
N GLY A 344 -6.30 -10.62 3.81
CA GLY A 344 -7.34 -10.36 4.82
C GLY A 344 -8.64 -9.73 4.31
N PHE A 345 -8.73 -9.40 3.02
CA PHE A 345 -9.97 -8.86 2.44
C PHE A 345 -10.87 -10.00 1.96
N GLY A 346 -12.06 -10.10 2.56
CA GLY A 346 -13.04 -11.14 2.21
C GLY A 346 -13.65 -10.98 0.82
N VAL A 347 -13.51 -9.82 0.19
CA VAL A 347 -14.01 -9.56 -1.16
C VAL A 347 -12.99 -8.76 -1.94
N GLY A 348 -12.57 -9.30 -3.08
CA GLY A 348 -11.72 -8.61 -4.05
C GLY A 348 -12.51 -7.67 -4.96
N GLY A 349 -11.79 -6.89 -5.77
CA GLY A 349 -12.34 -6.05 -6.84
C GLY A 349 -11.86 -6.51 -8.20
N GLN A 350 -12.63 -6.22 -9.26
CA GLN A 350 -12.22 -6.50 -10.63
C GLN A 350 -12.30 -5.24 -11.48
N GLY A 351 -11.26 -5.00 -12.29
CA GLY A 351 -11.29 -4.09 -13.42
C GLY A 351 -11.41 -4.92 -14.71
N ILE A 352 -12.27 -4.48 -15.61
CA ILE A 352 -12.59 -5.23 -16.83
C ILE A 352 -12.29 -4.37 -18.06
N VAL A 353 -11.43 -4.88 -18.92
CA VAL A 353 -11.23 -4.33 -20.26
C VAL A 353 -11.84 -5.30 -21.28
N ALA A 354 -12.70 -4.82 -22.17
CA ALA A 354 -13.26 -5.58 -23.27
C ALA A 354 -13.20 -4.80 -24.58
N ASN A 355 -12.68 -5.43 -25.63
CA ASN A 355 -12.38 -4.79 -26.92
C ASN A 355 -11.50 -3.53 -26.76
N GLY A 356 -10.47 -3.62 -25.91
CA GLY A 356 -9.54 -2.52 -25.64
C GLY A 356 -10.12 -1.35 -24.82
N LYS A 357 -11.33 -1.49 -24.26
CA LYS A 357 -11.98 -0.42 -23.48
C LYS A 357 -12.39 -0.89 -22.09
N VAL A 358 -12.18 -0.04 -21.11
CA VAL A 358 -12.64 -0.33 -19.75
C VAL A 358 -14.16 -0.37 -19.66
N ILE A 359 -14.70 -1.39 -19.01
CA ILE A 359 -16.13 -1.60 -18.79
C ILE A 359 -16.48 -1.17 -17.37
N ARG A 360 -17.12 -0.02 -17.23
CA ARG A 360 -17.54 0.51 -15.92
C ARG A 360 -18.98 0.08 -15.55
N GLY A 361 -19.80 -0.22 -16.56
CA GLY A 361 -21.20 -0.53 -16.35
C GLY A 361 -22.01 0.70 -15.89
N LYS A 362 -23.26 0.46 -15.45
CA LYS A 362 -24.10 1.53 -14.91
C LYS A 362 -23.56 1.97 -13.56
N ASN A 363 -23.25 3.26 -13.41
CA ASN A 363 -22.78 3.86 -12.16
C ASN A 363 -21.53 3.13 -11.57
N GLY A 364 -20.61 2.68 -12.42
CA GLY A 364 -19.36 2.04 -11.99
C GLY A 364 -19.52 0.66 -11.36
N VAL A 365 -20.63 -0.07 -11.59
CA VAL A 365 -20.91 -1.34 -10.88
C VAL A 365 -20.21 -2.55 -11.50
N ALA A 366 -19.65 -2.44 -12.70
CA ALA A 366 -18.93 -3.54 -13.33
C ALA A 366 -17.72 -3.93 -12.45
N GLY A 367 -17.44 -5.23 -12.34
CA GLY A 367 -16.34 -5.71 -11.50
C GLY A 367 -16.62 -5.81 -10.00
N GLU A 368 -17.79 -5.35 -9.52
CA GLU A 368 -18.19 -5.43 -8.10
C GLU A 368 -18.64 -6.84 -7.72
N VAL A 369 -17.70 -7.76 -7.66
CA VAL A 369 -17.93 -9.20 -7.43
C VAL A 369 -18.59 -9.53 -6.09
N LYS A 370 -18.58 -8.60 -5.13
CA LYS A 370 -19.23 -8.76 -3.81
C LYS A 370 -20.73 -9.07 -3.90
N TYR A 371 -21.40 -8.58 -4.95
CA TYR A 371 -22.85 -8.76 -5.07
C TYR A 371 -23.25 -10.18 -5.41
N PHE A 372 -22.45 -10.92 -6.16
CA PHE A 372 -22.73 -12.34 -6.42
C PHE A 372 -21.99 -13.26 -5.45
N LEU A 373 -20.77 -12.92 -5.01
CA LEU A 373 -20.02 -13.75 -4.07
C LEU A 373 -20.79 -14.02 -2.77
N ARG A 374 -21.50 -12.99 -2.25
CA ARG A 374 -22.41 -13.11 -1.10
C ARG A 374 -23.58 -14.09 -1.30
N ARG A 375 -23.87 -14.48 -2.55
CA ARG A 375 -24.94 -15.43 -2.91
C ARG A 375 -24.42 -16.83 -3.26
N MET A 376 -23.11 -16.97 -3.38
CA MET A 376 -22.48 -18.26 -3.61
C MET A 376 -22.34 -19.04 -2.31
N GLN A 377 -22.40 -20.38 -2.42
CA GLN A 377 -22.08 -21.25 -1.30
C GLN A 377 -20.55 -21.23 -1.11
N LEU A 378 -20.09 -20.72 0.02
CA LEU A 378 -18.70 -20.73 0.45
C LEU A 378 -18.50 -21.84 1.51
N SER A 379 -17.26 -22.30 1.68
CA SER A 379 -16.92 -23.31 2.68
C SER A 379 -16.91 -22.78 4.11
N ASP A 380 -16.67 -21.47 4.29
CA ASP A 380 -16.75 -20.74 5.57
C ASP A 380 -17.10 -19.25 5.32
N ASP A 381 -17.10 -18.47 6.37
CA ASP A 381 -17.27 -17.01 6.29
C ASP A 381 -16.15 -16.34 5.48
N VAL A 382 -16.50 -15.32 4.68
CA VAL A 382 -15.56 -14.62 3.79
C VAL A 382 -14.36 -14.04 4.52
N HIS A 383 -14.55 -13.55 5.75
CA HIS A 383 -13.44 -12.97 6.53
C HIS A 383 -12.48 -14.06 6.99
N LYS A 384 -12.96 -15.24 7.37
CA LYS A 384 -12.09 -16.37 7.72
C LYS A 384 -11.36 -16.91 6.50
N LEU A 385 -12.05 -17.04 5.37
CA LEU A 385 -11.45 -17.52 4.12
C LEU A 385 -10.31 -16.61 3.65
N ALA A 386 -10.44 -15.28 3.83
CA ALA A 386 -9.44 -14.30 3.42
C ALA A 386 -8.08 -14.43 4.14
N TRP A 387 -8.05 -15.17 5.26
CA TRP A 387 -6.83 -15.36 6.06
C TRP A 387 -6.13 -16.69 5.82
N THR A 388 -6.63 -17.53 4.94
CA THR A 388 -6.04 -18.81 4.60
C THR A 388 -5.77 -18.93 3.10
N GLN A 389 -4.73 -19.66 2.69
CA GLN A 389 -4.43 -19.89 1.27
C GLN A 389 -5.57 -20.58 0.54
N GLN A 390 -6.11 -21.64 1.15
CA GLN A 390 -7.21 -22.41 0.55
C GLN A 390 -8.49 -21.57 0.46
N GLY A 391 -8.76 -20.76 1.49
CA GLY A 391 -9.90 -19.86 1.48
C GLY A 391 -9.75 -18.75 0.44
N THR A 392 -8.58 -18.14 0.35
CA THR A 392 -8.28 -17.12 -0.68
C THR A 392 -8.38 -17.72 -2.08
N LEU A 393 -7.87 -18.94 -2.29
CA LEU A 393 -8.02 -19.64 -3.56
C LEU A 393 -9.51 -19.91 -3.90
N GLU A 394 -10.34 -20.24 -2.91
CA GLU A 394 -11.79 -20.38 -3.09
C GLU A 394 -12.44 -19.04 -3.47
N LEU A 395 -12.12 -17.96 -2.76
CA LEU A 395 -12.64 -16.62 -3.04
C LEU A 395 -12.27 -16.16 -4.45
N ILE A 396 -11.00 -16.29 -4.85
CA ILE A 396 -10.51 -15.93 -6.19
C ILE A 396 -11.26 -16.73 -7.27
N THR A 397 -11.30 -18.05 -7.14
CA THR A 397 -11.90 -18.90 -8.18
C THR A 397 -13.39 -18.65 -8.33
N LYS A 398 -14.12 -18.48 -7.23
CA LYS A 398 -15.55 -18.14 -7.26
C LYS A 398 -15.82 -16.73 -7.76
N SER A 399 -14.94 -15.77 -7.49
CA SER A 399 -15.04 -14.40 -8.01
C SER A 399 -14.75 -14.33 -9.50
N LEU A 400 -13.77 -15.09 -9.99
CA LEU A 400 -13.39 -15.08 -11.40
C LEU A 400 -14.38 -15.84 -12.30
N LEU A 401 -14.96 -16.95 -11.85
CA LEU A 401 -15.76 -17.82 -12.68
C LEU A 401 -16.89 -17.13 -13.46
N PRO A 402 -17.72 -16.25 -12.86
CA PRO A 402 -18.73 -15.51 -13.60
C PRO A 402 -18.12 -14.58 -14.67
N SER A 403 -17.06 -13.89 -14.33
CA SER A 403 -16.40 -12.93 -15.23
C SER A 403 -15.73 -13.65 -16.41
N LEU A 404 -15.09 -14.80 -16.16
CA LEU A 404 -14.51 -15.64 -17.22
C LEU A 404 -15.56 -16.08 -18.23
N THR A 405 -16.75 -16.46 -17.75
CA THR A 405 -17.82 -16.98 -18.62
C THR A 405 -18.62 -15.90 -19.34
N VAL A 406 -18.67 -14.68 -18.78
CA VAL A 406 -19.43 -13.55 -19.37
C VAL A 406 -18.57 -12.73 -20.33
N ILE A 407 -17.31 -12.49 -19.97
CA ILE A 407 -16.38 -11.65 -20.74
C ILE A 407 -15.57 -12.47 -21.74
N GLY A 408 -15.17 -13.70 -21.38
CA GLY A 408 -14.24 -14.51 -22.17
C GLY A 408 -12.87 -13.83 -22.34
N PRO A 409 -12.18 -13.45 -21.25
CA PRO A 409 -10.93 -12.70 -21.34
C PRO A 409 -9.81 -13.56 -21.95
N GLU A 410 -8.87 -12.91 -22.61
CA GLU A 410 -7.64 -13.50 -23.14
C GLU A 410 -6.59 -13.63 -22.02
N ALA A 411 -6.61 -12.68 -21.08
CA ALA A 411 -5.71 -12.67 -19.93
C ALA A 411 -6.41 -12.27 -18.62
N VAL A 412 -5.91 -12.81 -17.51
CA VAL A 412 -6.26 -12.41 -16.14
C VAL A 412 -5.00 -11.94 -15.43
N ALA A 413 -4.96 -10.68 -15.05
CA ALA A 413 -3.93 -10.09 -14.20
C ALA A 413 -4.40 -10.20 -12.74
N LEU A 414 -3.68 -10.94 -11.89
CA LEU A 414 -4.10 -11.26 -10.53
C LEU A 414 -3.12 -10.70 -9.50
N TYR A 415 -3.60 -9.79 -8.67
CA TYR A 415 -2.95 -9.40 -7.42
C TYR A 415 -3.57 -10.20 -6.26
N ALA A 416 -2.89 -11.24 -5.81
CA ALA A 416 -3.35 -12.10 -4.73
C ALA A 416 -2.15 -12.63 -3.93
N PRO A 417 -1.64 -11.88 -2.94
CA PRO A 417 -0.44 -12.25 -2.19
C PRO A 417 -0.52 -13.64 -1.55
N MET A 418 -1.70 -14.06 -1.09
CA MET A 418 -1.92 -15.40 -0.50
C MET A 418 -1.87 -16.56 -1.52
N THR A 419 -1.97 -16.25 -2.81
CA THR A 419 -2.05 -17.27 -3.88
C THR A 419 -1.17 -16.86 -5.07
N PRO A 420 0.16 -16.76 -4.88
CA PRO A 420 1.07 -16.28 -5.93
C PRO A 420 1.30 -17.31 -7.04
N ASP A 421 1.01 -18.59 -6.80
CA ASP A 421 1.14 -19.64 -7.82
C ASP A 421 -0.11 -19.69 -8.72
N MET A 422 0.01 -19.15 -9.91
CA MET A 422 -1.06 -19.14 -10.90
C MET A 422 -1.50 -20.55 -11.35
N ASN A 423 -0.65 -21.56 -11.19
CA ASN A 423 -1.02 -22.93 -11.50
C ASN A 423 -2.06 -23.49 -10.50
N GLU A 424 -2.00 -23.09 -9.23
CA GLU A 424 -3.02 -23.45 -8.25
C GLU A 424 -4.39 -22.88 -8.64
N VAL A 425 -4.43 -21.61 -9.07
CA VAL A 425 -5.64 -20.95 -9.55
C VAL A 425 -6.19 -21.65 -10.81
N LYS A 426 -5.32 -21.87 -11.81
CA LYS A 426 -5.68 -22.61 -13.04
C LYS A 426 -6.23 -24.01 -12.73
N ASN A 427 -5.54 -24.77 -11.88
CA ASN A 427 -5.97 -26.14 -11.53
C ASN A 427 -7.30 -26.15 -10.78
N LYS A 428 -7.55 -25.16 -9.92
CA LYS A 428 -8.85 -25.05 -9.24
C LYS A 428 -9.96 -24.69 -10.22
N LEU A 429 -9.71 -23.77 -11.15
CA LEU A 429 -10.68 -23.39 -12.17
C LEU A 429 -11.00 -24.53 -13.15
N LYS A 430 -10.04 -25.41 -13.47
CA LYS A 430 -10.29 -26.61 -14.32
C LYS A 430 -11.37 -27.55 -13.76
N SER A 431 -11.69 -27.47 -12.47
CA SER A 431 -12.80 -28.21 -11.89
C SER A 431 -14.20 -27.67 -12.25
N PHE A 432 -14.25 -26.43 -12.80
CA PHE A 432 -15.49 -25.73 -13.14
C PHE A 432 -15.64 -25.45 -14.63
N ILE A 433 -14.53 -25.26 -15.36
CA ILE A 433 -14.51 -24.90 -16.77
C ILE A 433 -13.40 -25.67 -17.48
N SER A 434 -13.62 -26.07 -18.75
CA SER A 434 -12.61 -26.78 -19.53
C SER A 434 -11.35 -25.92 -19.73
N GLU A 435 -10.19 -26.58 -19.71
CA GLU A 435 -8.87 -25.93 -19.80
C GLU A 435 -8.71 -25.05 -21.05
N GLU A 436 -9.31 -25.46 -22.16
CA GLU A 436 -9.30 -24.75 -23.44
C GLU A 436 -9.96 -23.37 -23.41
N PHE A 437 -10.79 -23.09 -22.36
CA PHE A 437 -11.45 -21.79 -22.16
C PHE A 437 -10.79 -20.93 -21.09
N LEU A 438 -9.71 -21.42 -20.46
CA LEU A 438 -8.99 -20.65 -19.47
C LEU A 438 -8.06 -19.63 -20.15
N PRO A 439 -8.05 -18.36 -19.67
CA PRO A 439 -7.13 -17.34 -20.17
C PRO A 439 -5.70 -17.59 -19.73
N GLU A 440 -4.77 -16.77 -20.23
CA GLU A 440 -3.46 -16.64 -19.62
C GLU A 440 -3.57 -15.94 -18.27
N PHE A 441 -2.77 -16.37 -17.28
CA PHE A 441 -2.76 -15.81 -15.94
C PHE A 441 -1.41 -15.16 -15.63
N TYR A 442 -1.46 -13.92 -15.17
CA TYR A 442 -0.32 -13.13 -14.76
C TYR A 442 -0.41 -12.77 -13.28
N TYR A 443 0.65 -13.05 -12.55
CA TYR A 443 0.76 -12.61 -11.15
C TYR A 443 1.28 -11.19 -11.08
N ILE A 444 0.54 -10.29 -10.43
CA ILE A 444 0.90 -8.90 -10.24
C ILE A 444 1.54 -8.75 -8.86
N LYS A 445 2.78 -8.25 -8.81
CA LYS A 445 3.51 -7.99 -7.56
C LYS A 445 3.25 -6.58 -7.03
N GLU A 446 3.31 -5.58 -7.90
CA GLU A 446 3.24 -4.14 -7.59
C GLU A 446 2.04 -3.48 -8.28
N PRO A 447 0.84 -3.58 -7.70
CA PRO A 447 -0.38 -3.09 -8.35
C PRO A 447 -0.39 -1.56 -8.53
N ILE A 448 0.31 -0.80 -7.66
CA ILE A 448 0.34 0.67 -7.71
C ILE A 448 0.93 1.18 -9.01
N SER A 449 1.97 0.56 -9.54
CA SER A 449 2.57 0.97 -10.82
C SER A 449 1.55 0.87 -11.96
N TYR A 450 0.80 -0.23 -12.02
CA TYR A 450 -0.27 -0.42 -13.01
C TYR A 450 -1.42 0.59 -12.83
N MET A 451 -1.79 0.90 -11.58
CA MET A 451 -2.81 1.93 -11.31
C MET A 451 -2.36 3.29 -11.83
N LEU A 452 -1.13 3.72 -11.49
CA LEU A 452 -0.62 5.04 -11.87
C LEU A 452 -0.46 5.19 -13.39
N SER A 453 0.07 4.18 -14.09
CA SER A 453 0.16 4.20 -15.55
C SER A 453 -1.23 4.16 -16.22
N GLY A 454 -2.13 3.34 -15.69
CA GLY A 454 -3.50 3.27 -16.19
C GLY A 454 -4.32 4.55 -15.99
N ILE A 455 -4.14 5.26 -14.86
CA ILE A 455 -4.72 6.59 -14.64
C ILE A 455 -4.23 7.55 -15.72
N THR A 456 -2.92 7.56 -15.97
CA THR A 456 -2.31 8.44 -16.97
C THR A 456 -2.94 8.20 -18.35
N GLU A 457 -3.03 6.94 -18.79
CA GLU A 457 -3.63 6.58 -20.07
C GLU A 457 -5.10 6.97 -20.15
N LEU A 458 -5.88 6.71 -19.10
CA LEU A 458 -7.30 7.10 -19.05
C LEU A 458 -7.49 8.62 -19.15
N CYS A 459 -6.55 9.41 -18.62
CA CYS A 459 -6.56 10.86 -18.77
C CYS A 459 -6.21 11.28 -20.20
N VAL A 460 -5.21 10.64 -20.83
CA VAL A 460 -4.83 10.91 -22.23
C VAL A 460 -5.97 10.56 -23.18
N ASP A 461 -6.55 9.38 -23.05
CA ASP A 461 -7.70 8.91 -23.83
C ASP A 461 -8.89 9.88 -23.82
N TYR A 462 -9.09 10.59 -22.72
CA TYR A 462 -10.15 11.59 -22.62
C TYR A 462 -9.78 12.86 -23.37
N LEU A 463 -8.54 13.36 -23.18
CA LEU A 463 -8.06 14.59 -23.81
C LEU A 463 -7.96 14.50 -25.34
N GLU A 464 -7.74 13.30 -25.90
CA GLU A 464 -7.72 13.09 -27.35
C GLU A 464 -9.12 13.06 -28.01
N LYS A 465 -10.16 12.92 -27.19
CA LYS A 465 -11.56 12.88 -27.67
C LYS A 465 -12.26 14.23 -27.64
N GLU A 466 -11.70 15.24 -26.97
CA GLU A 466 -12.12 16.63 -26.98
C GLU A 466 -11.42 17.40 -28.13
#